data_c95a1f80b14242cf6b2201f7203c2c41
#
_entry.id   c95a1f80b14242cf6b2201f7203c2c41
#
_cell.length_a   1.000
_cell.length_b   1.000
_cell.length_c   1.000
_cell.angle_alpha   90.00
_cell.angle_beta   90.00
_cell.angle_gamma   90.00
#
_symmetry.space_group_name_H-M   'P 1'
#
loop_
_entity.id
_entity.type
_entity.pdbx_description
1 polymer ?
#
loop_
_entity_poly.entity_id
_entity_poly.type
_entity_poly.pdbx_seq_one_letter_code
_entity_poly.pdbx_strand_id
1 'polypeptide(L)'
;MLIFACSSDDSSDNNYNSSQFEGEWSGTFDGGDSGTWTATVDSDGFAVGNAYSSVFEESYSATGTFSSNGNVVLAVGNASTGATFTGQANSSSVDGVWDNESAELSGTWSGNKN
;
A
#
# COMPACT_ATOMS: atom_id res chain seq x y z
N MET A 1 18.06 25.59 17.70
CA MET A 1 17.78 25.43 17.56
C MET A 1 17.65 25.06 17.38
N LEU A 2 17.55 24.59 17.17
CA LEU A 2 17.17 24.25 16.96
C LEU A 2 17.05 23.71 16.77
N ILE A 3 16.95 23.45 16.63
CA ILE A 3 16.54 23.12 16.43
C ILE A 3 16.43 22.63 16.26
N PHE A 4 16.14 22.23 15.81
CA PHE A 4 15.66 22.04 15.60
C PHE A 4 15.38 21.63 15.57
N ALA A 5 15.37 21.47 15.50
CA ALA A 5 14.72 21.37 15.47
C ALA A 5 14.46 21.03 15.34
N CYS A 6 14.26 20.79 15.00
CA CYS A 6 13.67 20.67 14.87
C CYS A 6 13.43 20.36 14.56
N SER A 7 13.32 20.21 14.30
CA SER A 7 12.75 20.10 14.11
C SER A 7 12.46 19.79 13.98
N SER A 8 12.34 19.67 13.82
CA SER A 8 11.70 19.48 13.81
C SER A 8 11.35 19.23 13.89
N ASP A 9 11.21 19.17 13.69
CA ASP A 9 10.57 19.00 13.89
C ASP A 9 10.18 18.82 14.09
N ASP A 10 10.09 18.76 13.98
CA ASP A 10 9.41 18.59 14.27
C ASP A 10 8.92 18.37 14.55
N SER A 11 8.85 18.31 14.68
CA SER A 11 8.17 18.05 14.96
C SER A 11 7.60 17.79 15.33
N SER A 12 7.70 17.69 15.48
CA SER A 12 7.03 17.29 15.91
C SER A 12 6.04 16.88 16.06
N ASP A 13 5.69 16.88 16.20
CA ASP A 13 4.65 16.18 16.19
C ASP A 13 4.33 15.49 14.98
N ASN A 14 4.99 15.44 14.25
CA ASN A 14 4.84 14.86 13.03
C ASN A 14 4.92 13.41 12.95
N ASN A 15 5.00 12.72 14.00
CA ASN A 15 5.03 11.29 14.04
C ASN A 15 3.79 10.64 13.49
N TYR A 16 2.72 11.38 13.39
CA TYR A 16 1.44 10.81 13.00
C TYR A 16 1.03 11.20 11.60
N ASN A 17 1.92 11.75 10.81
CA ASN A 17 1.52 12.05 9.46
C ASN A 17 1.97 10.93 8.52
N SER A 18 1.35 10.85 7.37
CA SER A 18 1.57 9.76 6.44
C SER A 18 2.84 9.92 5.61
N SER A 19 3.59 11.00 5.82
CA SER A 19 4.78 11.24 5.00
C SER A 19 5.87 10.21 5.22
N GLN A 20 5.83 9.48 6.33
CA GLN A 20 6.80 8.39 6.54
C GLN A 20 6.66 7.29 5.50
N PHE A 21 5.51 7.20 4.85
CA PHE A 21 5.28 6.18 3.83
C PHE A 21 5.52 6.71 2.41
N GLU A 22 5.84 7.99 2.27
CA GLU A 22 6.05 8.59 0.96
C GLU A 22 7.18 7.89 0.22
N GLY A 23 6.94 7.55 -1.04
CA GLY A 23 7.94 6.90 -1.88
C GLY A 23 7.33 5.80 -2.71
N GLU A 24 8.22 5.00 -3.30
CA GLU A 24 7.80 3.89 -4.16
C GLU A 24 7.87 2.59 -3.39
N TRP A 25 6.84 1.79 -3.56
CA TRP A 25 6.70 0.50 -2.89
C TRP A 25 6.48 -0.58 -3.93
N SER A 26 6.94 -1.78 -3.66
CA SER A 26 6.70 -2.91 -4.55
C SER A 26 6.71 -4.20 -3.74
N GLY A 27 6.08 -5.23 -4.31
CA GLY A 27 6.04 -6.51 -3.66
C GLY A 27 5.29 -7.55 -4.47
N THR A 28 4.79 -8.55 -3.76
CA THR A 28 4.12 -9.69 -4.38
C THR A 28 2.83 -10.00 -3.62
N PHE A 29 1.95 -10.75 -4.27
CA PHE A 29 0.78 -11.32 -3.61
C PHE A 29 0.62 -12.77 -4.04
N ASP A 30 -0.02 -13.56 -3.17
CA ASP A 30 -0.16 -15.00 -3.34
C ASP A 30 -1.51 -15.46 -2.80
N GLY A 31 -1.88 -16.68 -3.17
CA GLY A 31 -3.12 -17.29 -2.73
C GLY A 31 -3.91 -17.81 -3.90
N GLY A 32 -5.19 -17.48 -3.98
CA GLY A 32 -6.03 -17.86 -5.12
C GLY A 32 -5.57 -17.23 -6.43
N ASP A 33 -4.85 -16.12 -6.35
CA ASP A 33 -4.13 -15.52 -7.47
C ASP A 33 -2.77 -15.12 -6.96
N SER A 34 -1.85 -14.87 -7.85
CA SER A 34 -0.50 -14.44 -7.47
C SER A 34 0.02 -13.44 -8.50
N GLY A 35 1.01 -12.66 -8.09
CA GLY A 35 1.62 -11.70 -8.99
C GLY A 35 2.44 -10.69 -8.24
N THR A 36 2.61 -9.53 -8.90
CA THR A 36 3.42 -8.44 -8.36
C THR A 36 2.59 -7.16 -8.31
N TRP A 37 3.03 -6.24 -7.47
CA TRP A 37 2.39 -4.93 -7.39
C TRP A 37 3.42 -3.84 -7.17
N THR A 38 3.08 -2.64 -7.59
CA THR A 38 3.86 -1.44 -7.31
C THR A 38 2.89 -0.33 -6.95
N ALA A 39 3.36 0.60 -6.12
CA ALA A 39 2.57 1.77 -5.76
C ALA A 39 3.49 2.92 -5.42
N THR A 40 3.05 4.14 -5.72
CA THR A 40 3.72 5.36 -5.28
C THR A 40 2.81 6.01 -4.25
N VAL A 41 3.36 6.29 -3.08
CA VAL A 41 2.64 6.91 -1.98
C VAL A 41 3.12 8.35 -1.86
N ASP A 42 2.18 9.29 -1.82
CA ASP A 42 2.54 10.71 -1.67
C ASP A 42 2.61 11.10 -0.19
N SER A 43 2.92 12.37 0.06
CA SER A 43 3.12 12.84 1.43
C SER A 43 1.84 12.83 2.27
N ASP A 44 0.69 12.74 1.62
CA ASP A 44 -0.60 12.65 2.32
C ASP A 44 -1.04 11.21 2.55
N GLY A 45 -0.27 10.25 2.04
CA GLY A 45 -0.59 8.85 2.22
C GLY A 45 -1.45 8.25 1.12
N PHE A 46 -1.74 9.00 0.06
CA PHE A 46 -2.47 8.45 -1.08
C PHE A 46 -1.54 7.60 -1.94
N ALA A 47 -2.01 6.44 -2.32
CA ALA A 47 -1.24 5.47 -3.08
C ALA A 47 -1.88 5.24 -4.44
N VAL A 48 -1.04 5.20 -5.47
CA VAL A 48 -1.46 4.93 -6.85
C VAL A 48 -0.45 3.98 -7.47
N GLY A 49 -0.92 2.93 -8.11
CA GLY A 49 -0.01 1.99 -8.73
C GLY A 49 -0.73 0.96 -9.56
N ASN A 50 -0.13 -0.21 -9.66
CA ASN A 50 -0.63 -1.30 -10.49
C ASN A 50 -0.36 -2.63 -9.81
N ALA A 51 -1.20 -3.62 -10.12
CA ALA A 51 -0.98 -5.00 -9.73
C ALA A 51 -1.09 -5.87 -10.98
N TYR A 52 -0.16 -6.80 -11.14
CA TYR A 52 -0.20 -7.75 -12.25
C TYR A 52 -0.65 -9.11 -11.73
N SER A 53 -1.68 -9.66 -12.38
CA SER A 53 -2.25 -10.96 -12.02
C SER A 53 -1.66 -12.03 -12.92
N SER A 54 -1.06 -13.06 -12.33
CA SER A 54 -0.56 -14.21 -13.09
C SER A 54 -1.69 -15.09 -13.60
N VAL A 55 -2.79 -15.17 -12.84
CA VAL A 55 -3.92 -16.01 -13.23
C VAL A 55 -4.64 -15.42 -14.43
N PHE A 56 -4.90 -14.12 -14.41
CA PHE A 56 -5.63 -13.47 -15.52
C PHE A 56 -4.69 -12.90 -16.58
N GLU A 57 -3.38 -12.88 -16.30
CA GLU A 57 -2.36 -12.35 -17.21
C GLU A 57 -2.66 -10.92 -17.61
N GLU A 58 -2.98 -10.09 -16.63
CA GLU A 58 -3.44 -8.74 -16.88
C GLU A 58 -3.01 -7.82 -15.74
N SER A 59 -2.79 -6.54 -16.06
CA SER A 59 -2.47 -5.53 -15.06
C SER A 59 -3.71 -4.73 -14.73
N TYR A 60 -3.85 -4.39 -13.47
CA TYR A 60 -4.98 -3.60 -12.97
C TYR A 60 -4.44 -2.40 -12.22
N SER A 61 -5.14 -1.29 -12.30
CA SER A 61 -4.77 -0.12 -11.51
C SER A 61 -5.08 -0.35 -10.04
N ALA A 62 -4.28 0.24 -9.17
CA ALA A 62 -4.44 0.15 -7.72
C ALA A 62 -4.45 1.55 -7.14
N THR A 63 -5.39 1.84 -6.26
CA THR A 63 -5.46 3.12 -5.56
C THR A 63 -5.85 2.88 -4.11
N GLY A 64 -5.39 3.72 -3.23
CA GLY A 64 -5.77 3.59 -1.84
C GLY A 64 -5.02 4.55 -0.94
N THR A 65 -4.89 4.16 0.32
CA THR A 65 -4.28 5.02 1.33
C THR A 65 -3.41 4.22 2.28
N PHE A 66 -2.32 4.87 2.70
CA PHE A 66 -1.53 4.45 3.86
C PHE A 66 -1.84 5.48 4.94
N SER A 67 -2.56 5.09 5.96
CA SER A 67 -2.92 6.04 7.01
C SER A 67 -1.77 6.24 7.98
N SER A 68 -1.85 7.29 8.77
CA SER A 68 -0.74 7.70 9.64
C SER A 68 -0.35 6.63 10.65
N ASN A 69 -1.27 5.74 10.99
CA ASN A 69 -0.96 4.65 11.94
C ASN A 69 -0.53 3.36 11.24
N GLY A 70 -0.30 3.41 9.94
CA GLY A 70 0.20 2.26 9.19
C GLY A 70 -0.86 1.37 8.58
N ASN A 71 -2.14 1.66 8.78
CA ASN A 71 -3.19 0.88 8.13
C ASN A 71 -3.19 1.17 6.63
N VAL A 72 -3.25 0.11 5.84
CA VAL A 72 -3.20 0.21 4.38
C VAL A 72 -4.46 -0.39 3.80
N VAL A 73 -5.09 0.33 2.89
CA VAL A 73 -6.23 -0.18 2.13
C VAL A 73 -5.99 0.20 0.67
N LEU A 74 -5.95 -0.79 -0.20
CA LEU A 74 -5.79 -0.57 -1.64
C LEU A 74 -6.90 -1.28 -2.38
N ALA A 75 -7.50 -0.58 -3.33
CA ALA A 75 -8.49 -1.16 -4.23
C ALA A 75 -7.81 -1.43 -5.57
N VAL A 76 -7.89 -2.65 -6.05
CA VAL A 76 -7.23 -3.09 -7.27
C VAL A 76 -8.30 -3.47 -8.27
N GLY A 77 -8.25 -2.87 -9.46
CA GLY A 77 -9.27 -3.07 -10.47
C GLY A 77 -10.42 -2.10 -10.26
N ASN A 78 -11.61 -2.48 -10.69
CA ASN A 78 -12.75 -1.59 -10.49
C ASN A 78 -13.56 -2.01 -9.26
N ALA A 79 -14.45 -1.13 -8.82
CA ALA A 79 -15.09 -1.28 -7.53
C ALA A 79 -16.00 -2.51 -7.44
N SER A 80 -16.54 -2.97 -8.55
CA SER A 80 -17.49 -4.09 -8.53
C SER A 80 -16.85 -5.44 -8.78
N THR A 81 -15.65 -5.46 -9.39
CA THR A 81 -15.01 -6.72 -9.76
C THR A 81 -13.57 -6.82 -9.31
N GLY A 82 -13.08 -5.83 -8.58
CA GLY A 82 -11.69 -5.80 -8.18
C GLY A 82 -11.44 -6.43 -6.84
N ALA A 83 -10.18 -6.40 -6.43
CA ALA A 83 -9.73 -6.95 -5.16
C ALA A 83 -9.50 -5.82 -4.17
N THR A 84 -9.61 -6.15 -2.89
CA THR A 84 -9.25 -5.22 -1.81
C THR A 84 -8.06 -5.80 -1.07
N PHE A 85 -7.01 -4.98 -0.94
CA PHE A 85 -5.81 -5.34 -0.20
C PHE A 85 -5.80 -4.52 1.08
N THR A 86 -5.70 -5.20 2.23
CA THR A 86 -5.63 -4.52 3.53
C THR A 86 -4.43 -5.03 4.30
N GLY A 87 -3.79 -4.17 5.08
CA GLY A 87 -2.62 -4.59 5.82
C GLY A 87 -2.06 -3.51 6.72
N GLN A 88 -0.85 -3.77 7.16
CA GLN A 88 -0.12 -2.89 8.06
C GLN A 88 1.24 -2.58 7.48
N ALA A 89 1.62 -1.32 7.52
CA ALA A 89 2.91 -0.85 7.04
C ALA A 89 3.70 -0.22 8.17
N ASN A 90 5.01 -0.36 8.07
CA ASN A 90 5.92 0.51 8.82
C ASN A 90 6.68 1.35 7.78
N SER A 91 7.74 2.01 8.18
CA SER A 91 8.43 2.93 7.27
C SER A 91 9.15 2.23 6.12
N SER A 92 9.28 0.91 6.15
CA SER A 92 10.04 0.20 5.13
C SER A 92 9.36 -1.04 4.57
N SER A 93 8.32 -1.57 5.21
CA SER A 93 7.68 -2.80 4.75
C SER A 93 6.18 -2.77 5.00
N VAL A 94 5.47 -3.64 4.28
CA VAL A 94 4.02 -3.77 4.41
C VAL A 94 3.65 -5.22 4.17
N ASP A 95 2.61 -5.68 4.88
CA ASP A 95 2.04 -6.99 4.59
C ASP A 95 0.57 -7.01 5.02
N GLY A 96 -0.15 -8.00 4.53
CA GLY A 96 -1.56 -8.13 4.86
C GLY A 96 -2.24 -9.22 4.07
N VAL A 97 -3.53 -9.05 3.89
CA VAL A 97 -4.38 -10.01 3.17
C VAL A 97 -5.13 -9.28 2.06
N TRP A 98 -5.58 -10.04 1.08
CA TRP A 98 -6.38 -9.50 0.00
C TRP A 98 -7.53 -10.45 -0.30
N ASP A 99 -8.60 -9.90 -0.85
CA ASP A 99 -9.70 -10.74 -1.33
C ASP A 99 -10.36 -10.10 -2.54
N ASN A 100 -10.95 -10.98 -3.37
CA ASN A 100 -11.72 -10.58 -4.53
C ASN A 100 -13.02 -11.36 -4.46
N GLU A 101 -14.08 -10.72 -3.99
CA GLU A 101 -15.33 -11.41 -3.74
C GLU A 101 -15.99 -11.90 -5.01
N SER A 102 -15.91 -11.13 -6.08
CA SER A 102 -16.56 -11.53 -7.32
C SER A 102 -15.89 -12.72 -7.98
N ALA A 103 -14.59 -12.90 -7.80
CA ALA A 103 -13.86 -14.05 -8.31
C ALA A 103 -13.72 -15.16 -7.26
N GLU A 104 -14.11 -14.89 -6.01
CA GLU A 104 -14.00 -15.83 -4.90
C GLU A 104 -12.55 -16.25 -4.66
N LEU A 105 -11.65 -15.27 -4.75
CA LEU A 105 -10.22 -15.49 -4.53
C LEU A 105 -9.76 -14.69 -3.33
N SER A 106 -8.75 -15.19 -2.62
CA SER A 106 -8.16 -14.48 -1.51
C SER A 106 -6.74 -14.97 -1.27
N GLY A 107 -5.99 -14.23 -0.47
CA GLY A 107 -4.62 -14.61 -0.16
C GLY A 107 -3.93 -13.57 0.70
N THR A 108 -2.61 -13.55 0.59
CA THR A 108 -1.76 -12.63 1.35
C THR A 108 -0.91 -11.80 0.40
N TRP A 109 -0.39 -10.69 0.91
CA TRP A 109 0.48 -9.81 0.11
C TRP A 109 1.51 -9.19 1.02
N SER A 110 2.62 -8.78 0.42
CA SER A 110 3.68 -8.12 1.17
C SER A 110 4.54 -7.32 0.21
N GLY A 111 5.33 -6.41 0.76
CA GLY A 111 6.25 -5.62 -0.04
C GLY A 111 7.13 -4.74 0.82
N ASN A 112 7.93 -3.96 0.13
CA ASN A 112 8.90 -3.08 0.76
C ASN A 112 8.94 -1.75 0.06
N LYS A 113 9.35 -0.74 0.80
CA LYS A 113 9.63 0.56 0.22
C LYS A 113 10.99 0.50 -0.48
N ASN A 114 11.01 0.98 -1.69
CA ASN A 114 12.22 0.93 -2.52
C ASN A 114 13.25 1.98 -2.13
#